data_8c16d55cbfcca277b773bcee4b3216cd
#
_entry.id   8c16d55cbfcca277b773bcee4b3216cd
#
_cell.length_a   1.000
_cell.length_b   1.000
_cell.length_c   1.000
_cell.angle_alpha   90.00
_cell.angle_beta   90.00
_cell.angle_gamma   90.00
#
_symmetry.space_group_name_H-M   'P 1'
#
loop_
_entity.id
_entity.type
_entity.pdbx_description
1 polymer ?
#
loop_
_entity_poly.entity_id
_entity_poly.type
_entity_poly.pdbx_seq_one_letter_code
_entity_poly.pdbx_strand_id
1 'polypeptide(L)'
;ARAYIDAVVAGELPDDLLTEDMTGWITTSGTISRQAYQGAIRILRAMLAEPLTFTIDAITAEGDRAVIEARSQGRLIDGQDYANTYIFVLRIRDGRIAAIAEHYNALVVQEKLIPLMAQLAKAEKPA
;
A
#
# COMPACT_ATOMS: atom_id res chain seq x y z
N ALA A 1 4.95 -12.96 -3.19
CA ALA A 1 5.36 -11.54 -3.29
C ALA A 1 4.68 -10.83 -4.45
N ARG A 2 4.65 -11.43 -5.65
CA ARG A 2 3.99 -10.80 -6.81
C ARG A 2 2.48 -10.70 -6.62
N ALA A 3 1.84 -11.69 -6.00
CA ALA A 3 0.42 -11.65 -5.69
C ALA A 3 0.06 -10.46 -4.79
N TYR A 4 0.95 -10.09 -3.87
CA TYR A 4 0.78 -8.91 -3.03
C TYR A 4 0.77 -7.62 -3.86
N ILE A 5 1.74 -7.46 -4.76
CA ILE A 5 1.80 -6.27 -5.62
C ILE A 5 0.57 -6.22 -6.55
N ASP A 6 0.15 -7.34 -7.13
CA ASP A 6 -1.05 -7.40 -7.96
C ASP A 6 -2.29 -6.96 -7.17
N ALA A 7 -2.40 -7.37 -5.90
CA ALA A 7 -3.51 -6.97 -5.03
C ALA A 7 -3.48 -5.46 -4.73
N VAL A 8 -2.30 -4.89 -4.48
CA VAL A 8 -2.15 -3.44 -4.26
C VAL A 8 -2.60 -2.65 -5.49
N VAL A 9 -2.18 -3.08 -6.68
CA VAL A 9 -2.59 -2.46 -7.95
C VAL A 9 -4.10 -2.53 -8.13
N ALA A 10 -4.71 -3.67 -7.82
CA ALA A 10 -6.16 -3.87 -7.91
C ALA A 10 -6.94 -3.05 -6.86
N GLY A 11 -6.28 -2.63 -5.78
CA GLY A 11 -6.91 -1.85 -4.73
C GLY A 11 -7.65 -2.67 -3.68
N GLU A 12 -7.42 -3.97 -3.64
CA GLU A 12 -8.04 -4.88 -2.69
C GLU A 12 -7.06 -5.95 -2.26
N LEU A 13 -6.73 -5.98 -0.98
CA LEU A 13 -5.88 -7.02 -0.40
C LEU A 13 -6.79 -8.10 0.19
N PRO A 14 -6.93 -9.26 -0.49
CA PRO A 14 -7.93 -10.25 -0.09
C PRO A 14 -7.57 -10.98 1.21
N ASP A 15 -8.60 -11.37 1.94
CA ASP A 15 -8.45 -12.04 3.23
C ASP A 15 -7.66 -13.34 3.14
N ASP A 16 -7.83 -14.10 2.07
CA ASP A 16 -7.18 -15.40 1.90
C ASP A 16 -5.67 -15.31 1.66
N LEU A 17 -5.16 -14.12 1.35
CA LEU A 17 -3.73 -13.87 1.22
C LEU A 17 -3.05 -13.59 2.56
N LEU A 18 -3.82 -13.32 3.60
CA LEU A 18 -3.36 -12.83 4.90
C LEU A 18 -3.65 -13.83 6.02
N THR A 19 -2.80 -13.85 7.06
CA THR A 19 -3.15 -14.52 8.31
C THR A 19 -4.19 -13.69 9.06
N GLU A 20 -4.95 -14.32 9.98
CA GLU A 20 -5.96 -13.60 10.77
C GLU A 20 -5.37 -12.49 11.62
N ASP A 21 -4.17 -12.70 12.15
CA ASP A 21 -3.47 -11.78 13.03
C ASP A 21 -2.47 -10.88 12.29
N MET A 22 -2.56 -10.79 10.97
CA MET A 22 -1.66 -9.98 10.16
C MET A 22 -1.62 -8.54 10.67
N THR A 23 -0.42 -7.96 10.69
CA THR A 23 -0.20 -6.55 10.98
C THR A 23 0.57 -5.88 9.84
N GLY A 24 0.32 -4.57 9.67
CA GLY A 24 1.08 -3.74 8.75
C GLY A 24 1.86 -2.68 9.51
N TRP A 25 3.04 -2.34 9.00
CA TRP A 25 3.79 -1.17 9.42
C TRP A 25 4.00 -0.29 8.20
N ILE A 26 3.65 0.98 8.31
CA ILE A 26 3.86 1.96 7.23
C ILE A 26 4.60 3.18 7.77
N THR A 27 5.43 3.78 6.90
CA THR A 27 6.35 4.86 7.25
C THR A 27 5.67 6.00 8.01
N THR A 28 4.46 6.37 7.60
CA THR A 28 3.76 7.54 8.15
C THR A 28 2.86 7.23 9.35
N SER A 29 2.60 5.95 9.65
CA SER A 29 1.62 5.56 10.69
C SER A 29 2.16 4.60 11.73
N GLY A 30 3.29 3.92 11.47
CA GLY A 30 3.76 2.83 12.32
C GLY A 30 2.90 1.58 12.16
N THR A 31 2.78 0.80 13.23
CA THR A 31 2.04 -0.46 13.20
C THR A 31 0.54 -0.23 13.22
N ILE A 32 -0.17 -0.87 12.29
CA ILE A 32 -1.63 -0.81 12.17
C ILE A 32 -2.19 -2.22 12.04
N SER A 33 -3.49 -2.35 12.32
CA SER A 33 -4.19 -3.64 12.23
C SER A 33 -4.34 -4.10 10.78
N ARG A 34 -4.67 -5.39 10.61
CA ARG A 34 -5.02 -5.96 9.30
C ARG A 34 -6.10 -5.14 8.59
N GLN A 35 -7.19 -4.84 9.29
CA GLN A 35 -8.31 -4.10 8.73
C GLN A 35 -7.90 -2.67 8.32
N ALA A 36 -7.10 -2.01 9.14
CA ALA A 36 -6.59 -0.67 8.82
C ALA A 36 -5.68 -0.70 7.60
N TYR A 37 -4.82 -1.71 7.48
CA TYR A 37 -3.94 -1.87 6.33
C TYR A 37 -4.72 -2.14 5.04
N GLN A 38 -5.68 -3.07 5.09
CA GLN A 38 -6.58 -3.33 3.96
C GLN A 38 -7.35 -2.06 3.55
N GLY A 39 -7.83 -1.30 4.54
CA GLY A 39 -8.51 -0.02 4.31
C GLY A 39 -7.60 1.02 3.65
N ALA A 40 -6.33 1.09 4.07
CA ALA A 40 -5.35 2.01 3.47
C ALA A 40 -5.14 1.72 1.98
N ILE A 41 -5.10 0.45 1.59
CA ILE A 41 -4.97 0.05 0.18
C ILE A 41 -6.20 0.50 -0.62
N ARG A 42 -7.41 0.32 -0.07
CA ARG A 42 -8.65 0.77 -0.72
C ARG A 42 -8.70 2.29 -0.87
N ILE A 43 -8.27 3.02 0.16
CA ILE A 43 -8.20 4.48 0.13
C ILE A 43 -7.22 4.96 -0.94
N LEU A 44 -6.05 4.36 -1.02
CA LEU A 44 -5.08 4.69 -2.06
C LEU A 44 -5.69 4.50 -3.45
N ARG A 45 -6.34 3.36 -3.70
CA ARG A 45 -6.96 3.10 -5.00
C ARG A 45 -8.04 4.14 -5.33
N ALA A 46 -8.82 4.55 -4.34
CA ALA A 46 -9.86 5.58 -4.51
C ALA A 46 -9.30 6.96 -4.86
N MET A 47 -8.06 7.26 -4.46
CA MET A 47 -7.39 8.51 -4.81
C MET A 47 -6.78 8.52 -6.20
N LEU A 48 -6.72 7.38 -6.88
CA LEU A 48 -6.10 7.23 -8.19
C LEU A 48 -7.14 7.31 -9.29
N ALA A 49 -6.83 8.05 -10.36
CA ALA A 49 -7.65 8.09 -11.56
C ALA A 49 -7.65 6.75 -12.30
N GLU A 50 -6.51 6.05 -12.25
CA GLU A 50 -6.31 4.73 -12.85
C GLU A 50 -5.46 3.89 -11.90
N PRO A 51 -5.45 2.54 -12.03
CA PRO A 51 -4.55 1.71 -11.22
C PRO A 51 -3.08 2.15 -11.37
N LEU A 52 -2.33 2.08 -10.27
CA LEU A 52 -0.89 2.37 -10.30
C LEU A 52 -0.16 1.39 -11.24
N THR A 53 0.84 1.89 -11.92
CA THR A 53 1.83 1.07 -12.59
C THR A 53 2.98 0.82 -11.63
N PHE A 54 3.16 -0.43 -11.20
CA PHE A 54 4.29 -0.83 -10.37
C PHE A 54 5.38 -1.47 -11.22
N THR A 55 6.62 -1.07 -10.94
CA THR A 55 7.81 -1.73 -11.48
C THR A 55 8.52 -2.40 -10.32
N ILE A 56 8.67 -3.72 -10.39
CA ILE A 56 9.42 -4.49 -9.40
C ILE A 56 10.88 -4.54 -9.89
N ASP A 57 11.77 -3.91 -9.14
CA ASP A 57 13.20 -3.87 -9.49
C ASP A 57 13.92 -5.13 -8.99
N ALA A 58 13.54 -5.65 -7.82
CA ALA A 58 14.13 -6.86 -7.27
C ALA A 58 13.22 -7.50 -6.23
N ILE A 59 13.29 -8.83 -6.13
CA ILE A 59 12.69 -9.59 -5.03
C ILE A 59 13.78 -10.46 -4.43
N THR A 60 14.00 -10.33 -3.13
CA THR A 60 14.96 -11.13 -2.38
C THR A 60 14.20 -11.90 -1.31
N ALA A 61 14.39 -13.22 -1.26
CA ALA A 61 13.71 -14.06 -0.29
C ALA A 61 14.71 -14.89 0.50
N GLU A 62 14.47 -15.00 1.80
CA GLU A 62 15.26 -15.85 2.69
C GLU A 62 14.36 -16.37 3.80
N GLY A 63 14.25 -17.69 3.93
CA GLY A 63 13.38 -18.31 4.92
C GLY A 63 11.93 -17.89 4.72
N ASP A 64 11.33 -17.33 5.77
CA ASP A 64 9.94 -16.87 5.79
C ASP A 64 9.78 -15.38 5.42
N ARG A 65 10.83 -14.76 4.87
CA ARG A 65 10.85 -13.33 4.54
C ARG A 65 11.06 -13.11 3.05
N ALA A 66 10.37 -12.10 2.52
CA ALA A 66 10.60 -11.61 1.17
C ALA A 66 10.70 -10.09 1.20
N VAL A 67 11.68 -9.55 0.46
CA VAL A 67 11.87 -8.11 0.32
C VAL A 67 11.62 -7.74 -1.13
N ILE A 68 10.76 -6.75 -1.36
CA ILE A 68 10.42 -6.27 -2.70
C ILE A 68 10.92 -4.83 -2.81
N GLU A 69 11.80 -4.60 -3.77
CA GLU A 69 12.22 -3.24 -4.16
C GLU A 69 11.39 -2.84 -5.37
N ALA A 70 10.63 -1.77 -5.25
CA ALA A 70 9.68 -1.39 -6.28
C ALA A 70 9.52 0.12 -6.37
N ARG A 71 8.91 0.55 -7.46
CA ARG A 71 8.50 1.94 -7.68
C ARG A 71 7.17 1.97 -8.38
N SER A 72 6.44 3.06 -8.19
CA SER A 72 5.12 3.24 -8.79
C SER A 72 5.01 4.55 -9.54
N GLN A 73 4.10 4.58 -10.50
CA GLN A 73 3.68 5.78 -11.21
C GLN A 73 2.17 5.73 -11.43
N GLY A 74 1.55 6.89 -11.38
CA GLY A 74 0.13 7.01 -11.65
C GLY A 74 -0.32 8.46 -11.64
N ARG A 75 -1.62 8.65 -11.66
CA ARG A 75 -2.26 9.96 -11.62
C ARG A 75 -3.35 9.95 -10.58
N LEU A 76 -3.36 10.99 -9.74
CA LEU A 76 -4.39 11.19 -8.74
C LEU A 76 -5.66 11.76 -9.37
N ILE A 77 -6.79 11.59 -8.68
CA ILE A 77 -8.08 12.10 -9.16
C ILE A 77 -8.14 13.62 -9.26
N ASP A 78 -7.22 14.34 -8.60
CA ASP A 78 -7.08 15.80 -8.72
C ASP A 78 -6.21 16.24 -9.90
N GLY A 79 -5.72 15.31 -10.71
CA GLY A 79 -4.93 15.56 -11.89
C GLY A 79 -3.43 15.60 -11.67
N GLN A 80 -2.94 15.51 -10.43
CA GLN A 80 -1.51 15.49 -10.15
C GLN A 80 -0.88 14.15 -10.51
N ASP A 81 0.36 14.18 -10.98
CA ASP A 81 1.16 12.97 -11.12
C ASP A 81 1.55 12.44 -9.73
N TYR A 82 1.55 11.13 -9.57
CA TYR A 82 2.00 10.47 -8.36
C TYR A 82 3.06 9.42 -8.71
N ALA A 83 4.19 9.49 -8.02
CA ALA A 83 5.28 8.52 -8.15
C ALA A 83 5.90 8.30 -6.78
N ASN A 84 6.24 7.08 -6.46
CA ASN A 84 6.89 6.76 -5.19
C ASN A 84 7.83 5.56 -5.35
N THR A 85 8.74 5.43 -4.40
CA THR A 85 9.63 4.27 -4.28
C THR A 85 9.30 3.53 -3.00
N TYR A 86 9.48 2.20 -3.02
CA TYR A 86 9.07 1.35 -1.91
C TYR A 86 10.11 0.27 -1.62
N ILE A 87 10.20 -0.06 -0.33
CA ILE A 87 10.74 -1.33 0.12
C ILE A 87 9.63 -2.00 0.93
N PHE A 88 9.15 -3.15 0.46
CA PHE A 88 8.19 -3.95 1.21
C PHE A 88 8.92 -5.14 1.82
N VAL A 89 8.74 -5.34 3.11
CA VAL A 89 9.24 -6.54 3.79
C VAL A 89 8.05 -7.37 4.20
N LEU A 90 7.93 -8.56 3.62
CA LEU A 90 6.84 -9.49 3.90
C LEU A 90 7.34 -10.61 4.81
N ARG A 91 6.57 -10.95 5.84
CA ARG A 91 6.76 -12.18 6.62
C ARG A 91 5.65 -13.15 6.26
N ILE A 92 6.05 -14.40 5.97
CA ILE A 92 5.13 -15.42 5.48
C ILE A 92 4.99 -16.50 6.56
N ARG A 93 3.75 -16.93 6.81
CA ARG A 93 3.44 -18.05 7.70
C ARG A 93 2.31 -18.87 7.08
N ASP A 94 2.58 -20.16 6.92
CA ASP A 94 1.61 -21.11 6.32
C ASP A 94 1.09 -20.66 4.95
N GLY A 95 1.99 -20.11 4.12
CA GLY A 95 1.64 -19.67 2.77
C GLY A 95 0.88 -18.35 2.70
N ARG A 96 0.70 -17.67 3.84
CA ARG A 96 -0.01 -16.38 3.93
C ARG A 96 0.89 -15.30 4.50
N ILE A 97 0.55 -14.06 4.22
CA ILE A 97 1.29 -12.91 4.75
C ILE A 97 0.88 -12.65 6.19
N ALA A 98 1.84 -12.76 7.12
CA ALA A 98 1.63 -12.52 8.55
C ALA A 98 1.98 -11.10 8.97
N ALA A 99 2.89 -10.44 8.26
CA ALA A 99 3.26 -9.06 8.53
C ALA A 99 3.81 -8.40 7.25
N ILE A 100 3.55 -7.12 7.12
CA ILE A 100 4.09 -6.28 6.04
C ILE A 100 4.73 -5.05 6.68
N ALA A 101 5.96 -4.73 6.28
CA ALA A 101 6.55 -3.42 6.55
C ALA A 101 6.69 -2.69 5.21
N GLU A 102 6.02 -1.55 5.09
CA GLU A 102 6.02 -0.75 3.87
C GLU A 102 6.78 0.54 4.13
N HIS A 103 7.97 0.63 3.53
CA HIS A 103 8.79 1.83 3.53
C HIS A 103 8.62 2.55 2.21
N TYR A 104 8.32 3.84 2.26
CA TYR A 104 8.16 4.66 1.06
C TYR A 104 8.70 6.07 1.31
N ASN A 105 8.74 6.88 0.26
CA ASN A 105 9.11 8.29 0.41
C ASN A 105 7.95 9.05 1.08
N ALA A 106 8.12 9.36 2.35
CA ALA A 106 7.10 10.02 3.16
C ALA A 106 6.78 11.44 2.67
N LEU A 107 7.75 12.14 2.09
CA LEU A 107 7.53 13.49 1.57
C LEU A 107 6.48 13.50 0.46
N VAL A 108 6.54 12.53 -0.45
CA VAL A 108 5.55 12.42 -1.53
C VAL A 108 4.15 12.20 -0.96
N VAL A 109 4.03 11.32 0.04
CA VAL A 109 2.75 11.05 0.70
C VAL A 109 2.22 12.30 1.41
N GLN A 110 3.07 13.02 2.12
CA GLN A 110 2.70 14.25 2.83
C GLN A 110 2.26 15.35 1.87
N GLU A 111 2.94 15.50 0.75
CA GLU A 111 2.65 16.57 -0.20
C GLU A 111 1.43 16.28 -1.08
N LYS A 112 1.20 15.01 -1.46
CA LYS A 112 0.22 14.67 -2.48
C LYS A 112 -0.97 13.87 -1.96
N LEU A 113 -0.77 12.90 -1.07
CA LEU A 113 -1.84 12.02 -0.63
C LEU A 113 -2.60 12.55 0.59
N ILE A 114 -1.90 13.03 1.61
CA ILE A 114 -2.56 13.48 2.84
C ILE A 114 -3.52 14.65 2.59
N PRO A 115 -3.15 15.69 1.81
CA PRO A 115 -4.10 16.76 1.48
C PRO A 115 -5.31 16.26 0.71
N LEU A 116 -5.12 15.33 -0.23
CA LEU A 116 -6.23 14.76 -1.01
C LEU A 116 -7.15 13.91 -0.13
N MET A 117 -6.61 13.13 0.79
CA MET A 117 -7.39 12.37 1.76
C MET A 117 -8.27 13.31 2.61
N ALA A 118 -7.71 14.43 3.05
CA ALA A 118 -8.46 15.42 3.83
C ALA A 118 -9.61 16.03 3.02
N GLN A 119 -9.39 16.30 1.73
CA GLN A 119 -10.45 16.81 0.84
C GLN A 119 -11.57 15.78 0.65
N LEU A 120 -11.22 14.51 0.44
CA LEU A 120 -12.19 13.44 0.28
C LEU A 120 -13.00 13.22 1.56
N ALA A 121 -12.38 13.28 2.72
CA ALA A 121 -13.06 13.17 4.00
C ALA A 121 -14.05 14.31 4.22
N LYS A 122 -13.71 15.52 3.80
CA LYS A 122 -14.63 16.68 3.85
C LYS A 122 -15.81 16.51 2.91
N ALA A 123 -15.60 15.98 1.72
CA ALA A 123 -16.66 15.79 0.72
C ALA A 123 -17.68 14.73 1.17
N GLU A 124 -17.26 13.75 1.96
CA GLU A 124 -18.12 12.68 2.48
C GLU A 124 -18.91 13.07 3.71
N LYS A 125 -18.51 14.15 4.40
CA LYS A 125 -19.25 14.62 5.57
C LYS A 125 -20.49 15.39 5.14
N PRO A 126 -21.68 15.04 5.64
CA PRO A 126 -22.86 15.85 5.39
C PRO A 126 -22.67 17.26 5.94
N ALA A 127 -23.17 18.21 5.21
CA ALA A 127 -23.11 19.62 5.57
C ALA A 127 -23.85 19.90 6.89
#